data_aa32e01a9854ff267972ae6317faa9c7
#
_entry.id   aa32e01a9854ff267972ae6317faa9c7
#
_cell.length_a   1.000
_cell.length_b   1.000
_cell.length_c   1.000
_cell.angle_alpha   90.00
_cell.angle_beta   90.00
_cell.angle_gamma   90.00
#
_symmetry.space_group_name_H-M   'P 1'
#
loop_
_entity.id
_entity.type
_entity.pdbx_description
1 polymer ?
#
loop_
_entity_poly.entity_id
_entity_poly.type
_entity_poly.pdbx_seq_one_letter_code
_entity_poly.pdbx_strand_id
1 'polypeptide(L)'
;NFLDEKYFDAATALAGSGPAFATLFLEAMADGGVMMGLPRAEALELAAQTMQGAARMVLQSGAHPAVIKDSVTTPGGCTIAGLLQMEDGRVRSTIARTIQTAAEHAAGLGKQN
;
A
#
# COMPACT_ATOMS: atom_id res chain seq x y z
N ASN A 1 -2.92 -26.91 11.00
CA ASN A 1 -3.61 -27.55 9.90
C ASN A 1 -3.49 -26.73 8.61
N PHE A 2 -4.14 -27.17 7.54
CA PHE A 2 -4.06 -26.54 6.25
C PHE A 2 -4.48 -25.05 6.27
N LEU A 3 -5.57 -24.75 6.97
CA LEU A 3 -6.06 -23.36 7.09
C LEU A 3 -5.07 -22.49 7.86
N ASP A 4 -4.47 -23.03 8.92
CA ASP A 4 -3.49 -22.29 9.71
C ASP A 4 -2.24 -22.00 8.91
N GLU A 5 -1.78 -22.93 8.09
CA GLU A 5 -0.63 -22.72 7.21
C GLU A 5 -0.89 -21.59 6.22
N LYS A 6 -2.06 -21.58 5.60
CA LYS A 6 -2.43 -20.50 4.69
C LYS A 6 -2.50 -19.17 5.40
N TYR A 7 -3.04 -19.15 6.60
CA TYR A 7 -3.12 -17.94 7.41
C TYR A 7 -1.72 -17.39 7.69
N PHE A 8 -0.79 -18.25 8.11
CA PHE A 8 0.57 -17.81 8.42
C PHE A 8 1.32 -17.34 7.19
N ASP A 9 1.15 -18.00 6.06
CA ASP A 9 1.77 -17.57 4.81
C ASP A 9 1.25 -16.19 4.39
N ALA A 10 -0.05 -15.97 4.49
CA ALA A 10 -0.65 -14.68 4.17
C ALA A 10 -0.18 -13.60 5.14
N ALA A 11 -0.14 -13.90 6.44
CA ALA A 11 0.32 -12.95 7.45
C ALA A 11 1.81 -12.61 7.24
N THR A 12 2.63 -13.61 6.88
CA THR A 12 4.04 -13.40 6.58
C THR A 12 4.21 -12.46 5.39
N ALA A 13 3.44 -12.68 4.33
CA ALA A 13 3.50 -11.82 3.16
C ALA A 13 3.07 -10.39 3.50
N LEU A 14 1.97 -10.26 4.23
CA LEU A 14 1.41 -8.94 4.53
C LEU A 14 2.26 -8.16 5.54
N ALA A 15 2.68 -8.80 6.62
CA ALA A 15 3.39 -8.14 7.71
C ALA A 15 4.90 -8.22 7.59
N GLY A 16 5.43 -9.35 7.12
CA GLY A 16 6.87 -9.55 7.00
C GLY A 16 7.45 -8.93 5.75
N SER A 17 6.82 -9.14 4.60
CA SER A 17 7.25 -8.55 3.33
C SER A 17 6.63 -7.17 3.09
N GLY A 18 5.50 -6.89 3.72
CA GLY A 18 4.76 -5.65 3.55
C GLY A 18 5.58 -4.38 3.70
N PRO A 19 6.51 -4.29 4.66
CA PRO A 19 7.35 -3.10 4.78
C PRO A 19 8.13 -2.77 3.50
N ALA A 20 8.62 -3.78 2.77
CA ALA A 20 9.31 -3.54 1.50
C ALA A 20 8.33 -3.00 0.45
N PHE A 21 7.12 -3.53 0.40
CA PHE A 21 6.09 -3.07 -0.55
C PHE A 21 5.64 -1.65 -0.22
N ALA A 22 5.44 -1.38 1.08
CA ALA A 22 5.03 -0.06 1.53
C ALA A 22 6.12 0.99 1.27
N THR A 23 7.39 0.64 1.48
CA THR A 23 8.48 1.59 1.24
C THR A 23 8.70 1.84 -0.25
N LEU A 24 8.48 0.85 -1.10
CA LEU A 24 8.49 1.08 -2.55
C LEU A 24 7.37 2.05 -2.95
N PHE A 25 6.17 1.85 -2.40
CA PHE A 25 5.05 2.75 -2.68
C PHE A 25 5.36 4.18 -2.21
N LEU A 26 5.93 4.30 -1.01
CA LEU A 26 6.34 5.58 -0.46
C LEU A 26 7.38 6.28 -1.35
N GLU A 27 8.36 5.51 -1.80
CA GLU A 27 9.39 6.04 -2.71
C GLU A 27 8.77 6.55 -4.00
N ALA A 28 7.81 5.80 -4.56
CA ALA A 28 7.12 6.22 -5.77
C ALA A 28 6.32 7.51 -5.56
N MET A 29 5.67 7.65 -4.40
CA MET A 29 4.99 8.90 -4.04
C MET A 29 5.97 10.06 -3.99
N ALA A 30 7.13 9.83 -3.37
CA ALA A 30 8.18 10.86 -3.31
C ALA A 30 8.69 11.22 -4.71
N ASP A 31 8.83 10.22 -5.60
CA ASP A 31 9.21 10.47 -6.99
C ASP A 31 8.22 11.41 -7.67
N GLY A 32 6.93 11.21 -7.43
CA GLY A 32 5.90 12.11 -7.94
C GLY A 32 6.06 13.53 -7.42
N GLY A 33 6.37 13.68 -6.14
CA GLY A 33 6.66 14.98 -5.54
C GLY A 33 7.85 15.67 -6.19
N VAL A 34 8.92 14.90 -6.43
CA VAL A 34 10.12 15.42 -7.10
C VAL A 34 9.79 15.85 -8.53
N MET A 35 9.01 15.03 -9.24
CA MET A 35 8.59 15.37 -10.60
C MET A 35 7.86 16.70 -10.64
N MET A 36 7.12 17.04 -9.58
CA MET A 36 6.36 18.28 -9.48
C MET A 36 7.15 19.42 -8.83
N GLY A 37 8.44 19.21 -8.55
CA GLY A 37 9.33 20.29 -8.11
C GLY A 37 9.75 20.28 -6.65
N LEU A 38 9.36 19.28 -5.88
CA LEU A 38 9.80 19.20 -4.49
C LEU A 38 11.24 18.66 -4.40
N PRO A 39 12.05 19.20 -3.49
CA PRO A 39 13.33 18.57 -3.19
C PRO A 39 13.12 17.14 -2.66
N ARG A 40 14.05 16.25 -2.98
CA ARG A 40 13.92 14.81 -2.61
C ARG A 40 13.68 14.61 -1.12
N ALA A 41 14.44 15.28 -0.27
CA ALA A 41 14.32 15.08 1.17
C ALA A 41 12.93 15.47 1.69
N GLU A 42 12.40 16.58 1.21
CA GLU A 42 11.05 17.03 1.60
C GLU A 42 9.97 16.10 1.04
N ALA A 43 10.14 15.64 -0.20
CA ALA A 43 9.20 14.70 -0.81
C ALA A 43 9.12 13.39 -0.03
N LEU A 44 10.26 12.86 0.41
CA LEU A 44 10.30 11.64 1.22
C LEU A 44 9.63 11.85 2.58
N GLU A 45 9.92 12.96 3.24
CA GLU A 45 9.32 13.26 4.54
C GLU A 45 7.80 13.40 4.44
N LEU A 46 7.32 14.15 3.46
CA LEU A 46 5.89 14.33 3.26
C LEU A 46 5.20 13.00 2.92
N ALA A 47 5.83 12.19 2.06
CA ALA A 47 5.27 10.88 1.70
C ALA A 47 5.19 9.96 2.93
N ALA A 48 6.24 9.92 3.74
CA ALA A 48 6.27 9.09 4.95
C ALA A 48 5.22 9.53 5.96
N GLN A 49 5.11 10.83 6.22
CA GLN A 49 4.10 11.36 7.13
C GLN A 49 2.68 11.07 6.63
N THR A 50 2.46 11.21 5.34
CA THR A 50 1.15 10.94 4.72
C THR A 50 0.75 9.48 4.89
N MET A 51 1.65 8.55 4.60
CA MET A 51 1.36 7.12 4.75
C MET A 51 1.12 6.75 6.21
N GLN A 52 1.93 7.26 7.11
CA GLN A 52 1.78 7.02 8.54
C GLN A 52 0.43 7.54 9.03
N GLY A 53 0.05 8.75 8.64
CA GLY A 53 -1.21 9.35 9.03
C GLY A 53 -2.41 8.58 8.51
N ALA A 54 -2.36 8.15 7.25
CA ALA A 54 -3.45 7.38 6.65
C ALA A 54 -3.63 6.03 7.36
N ALA A 55 -2.53 5.33 7.62
CA ALA A 55 -2.59 4.04 8.32
C ALA A 55 -3.14 4.22 9.74
N ARG A 56 -2.70 5.27 10.43
CA ARG A 56 -3.17 5.57 11.79
C ARG A 56 -4.68 5.84 11.81
N MET A 57 -5.20 6.56 10.81
CA MET A 57 -6.64 6.81 10.74
C MET A 57 -7.43 5.51 10.65
N VAL A 58 -6.96 4.54 9.87
CA VAL A 58 -7.61 3.24 9.77
C VAL A 58 -7.60 2.53 11.13
N LEU A 59 -6.44 2.49 11.76
CA LEU A 59 -6.28 1.78 13.04
C LEU A 59 -7.07 2.41 14.17
N GLN A 60 -7.10 3.73 14.25
CA GLN A 60 -7.75 4.44 15.35
C GLN A 60 -9.25 4.57 15.18
N SER A 61 -9.73 4.75 13.95
CA SER A 61 -11.15 4.95 13.69
C SER A 61 -11.92 3.65 13.55
N GLY A 62 -11.24 2.58 13.14
CA GLY A 62 -11.90 1.33 12.78
C GLY A 62 -12.72 1.43 11.50
N ALA A 63 -12.67 2.58 10.81
CA ALA A 63 -13.41 2.77 9.57
C ALA A 63 -12.76 2.01 8.43
N HIS A 64 -13.58 1.59 7.48
CA HIS A 64 -13.07 0.96 6.26
C HIS A 64 -12.20 1.96 5.49
N PRO A 65 -11.06 1.53 4.91
CA PRO A 65 -10.21 2.44 4.14
C PRO A 65 -10.94 3.23 3.07
N ALA A 66 -11.97 2.67 2.46
CA ALA A 66 -12.76 3.35 1.43
C ALA A 66 -13.50 4.57 1.99
N VAL A 67 -13.95 4.50 3.25
CA VAL A 67 -14.62 5.63 3.90
C VAL A 67 -13.63 6.78 4.08
N ILE A 68 -12.42 6.46 4.54
CA ILE A 68 -11.38 7.48 4.73
C ILE A 68 -10.98 8.08 3.38
N LYS A 69 -10.80 7.24 2.35
CA LYS A 69 -10.47 7.68 1.01
C LYS A 69 -11.53 8.67 0.49
N ASP A 70 -12.80 8.32 0.64
CA ASP A 70 -13.90 9.17 0.17
C ASP A 70 -13.95 10.49 0.93
N SER A 71 -13.62 10.49 2.21
CA SER A 71 -13.69 11.69 3.04
C SER A 71 -12.71 12.78 2.57
N VAL A 72 -11.64 12.41 1.86
CA VAL A 72 -10.66 13.37 1.34
C VAL A 72 -10.78 13.54 -0.18
N THR A 73 -11.86 13.04 -0.77
CA THR A 73 -12.06 13.09 -2.22
C THR A 73 -13.20 14.08 -2.53
N THR A 74 -12.83 15.30 -2.89
CA THR A 74 -13.82 16.33 -3.20
C THR A 74 -14.22 16.27 -4.69
N PRO A 75 -15.47 16.67 -5.02
CA PRO A 75 -15.90 16.67 -6.42
C PRO A 75 -14.98 17.52 -7.31
N GLY A 76 -14.49 16.92 -8.38
CA GLY A 76 -13.65 17.61 -9.36
C GLY A 76 -12.25 17.97 -8.87
N GLY A 77 -11.85 17.51 -7.69
CA GLY A 77 -10.57 17.89 -7.11
C GLY A 77 -9.41 17.02 -7.57
N CYS A 78 -8.21 17.32 -7.05
CA CYS A 78 -6.99 16.61 -7.42
C CYS A 78 -6.98 15.17 -6.94
N THR A 79 -7.65 14.88 -5.83
CA THR A 79 -7.67 13.52 -5.28
C THR A 79 -8.34 12.54 -6.22
N ILE A 80 -9.53 12.87 -6.75
CA ILE A 80 -10.20 11.94 -7.67
C ILE A 80 -9.42 11.79 -8.97
N ALA A 81 -8.79 12.85 -9.46
CA ALA A 81 -7.94 12.75 -10.65
C ALA A 81 -6.81 11.76 -10.43
N GLY A 82 -6.14 11.84 -9.27
CA GLY A 82 -5.07 10.91 -8.92
C GLY A 82 -5.57 9.49 -8.74
N LEU A 83 -6.71 9.30 -8.08
CA LEU A 83 -7.28 7.96 -7.87
C LEU A 83 -7.61 7.28 -9.19
N LEU A 84 -8.15 8.02 -10.16
CA LEU A 84 -8.44 7.44 -11.48
C LEU A 84 -7.17 7.04 -12.21
N GLN A 85 -6.10 7.82 -12.08
CA GLN A 85 -4.79 7.45 -12.64
C GLN A 85 -4.30 6.13 -12.03
N MET A 86 -4.47 5.96 -10.71
CA MET A 86 -4.10 4.71 -10.04
C MET A 86 -4.91 3.54 -10.56
N GLU A 87 -6.23 3.73 -10.73
CA GLU A 87 -7.08 2.64 -11.24
C GLU A 87 -6.73 2.29 -12.68
N ASP A 88 -6.41 3.28 -13.52
CA ASP A 88 -5.97 3.03 -14.89
C ASP A 88 -4.68 2.22 -14.92
N GLY A 89 -3.80 2.43 -13.94
CA GLY A 89 -2.56 1.67 -13.78
C GLY A 89 -2.73 0.36 -13.05
N ARG A 90 -3.95 -0.03 -12.71
CA ARG A 90 -4.27 -1.28 -12.00
C ARG A 90 -3.56 -1.41 -10.66
N VAL A 91 -3.39 -0.30 -9.95
CA VAL A 91 -2.66 -0.31 -8.68
C VAL A 91 -3.33 -1.24 -7.67
N ARG A 92 -4.65 -1.21 -7.59
CA ARG A 92 -5.40 -2.03 -6.63
C ARG A 92 -5.12 -3.52 -6.82
N SER A 93 -5.31 -4.03 -8.03
CA SER A 93 -5.08 -5.45 -8.31
C SER A 93 -3.60 -5.80 -8.24
N THR A 94 -2.71 -4.90 -8.64
CA THR A 94 -1.27 -5.13 -8.56
C THR A 94 -0.83 -5.33 -7.12
N ILE A 95 -1.30 -4.49 -6.21
CA ILE A 95 -0.93 -4.60 -4.79
C ILE A 95 -1.50 -5.89 -4.19
N ALA A 96 -2.78 -6.21 -4.48
CA ALA A 96 -3.38 -7.42 -3.96
C ALA A 96 -2.64 -8.67 -4.45
N ARG A 97 -2.28 -8.71 -5.74
CA ARG A 97 -1.55 -9.84 -6.31
C ARG A 97 -0.11 -9.90 -5.84
N THR A 98 0.49 -8.77 -5.47
CA THR A 98 1.83 -8.76 -4.87
C THR A 98 1.82 -9.54 -3.56
N ILE A 99 0.82 -9.32 -2.72
CA ILE A 99 0.68 -10.07 -1.47
C ILE A 99 0.43 -11.55 -1.78
N GLN A 100 -0.43 -11.85 -2.75
CA GLN A 100 -0.69 -13.22 -3.17
C GLN A 100 0.60 -13.92 -3.61
N THR A 101 1.38 -13.29 -4.46
CA THR A 101 2.64 -13.86 -4.97
C THR A 101 3.62 -14.12 -3.84
N ALA A 102 3.75 -13.18 -2.91
CA ALA A 102 4.65 -13.35 -1.77
C ALA A 102 4.20 -14.50 -0.87
N ALA A 103 2.90 -14.61 -0.62
CA ALA A 103 2.36 -15.69 0.19
C ALA A 103 2.56 -17.07 -0.47
N GLU A 104 2.34 -17.14 -1.78
CA GLU A 104 2.55 -18.38 -2.54
C GLU A 104 4.03 -18.78 -2.55
N HIS A 105 4.93 -17.81 -2.66
CA HIS A 105 6.36 -18.11 -2.59
C HIS A 105 6.75 -18.61 -1.20
N ALA A 106 6.22 -17.99 -0.15
CA ALA A 106 6.48 -18.46 1.22
C ALA A 106 6.02 -19.90 1.41
N ALA A 107 4.83 -20.25 0.90
CA ALA A 107 4.31 -21.61 0.94
C ALA A 107 5.20 -22.56 0.16
N GLY A 108 5.69 -22.14 -1.02
CA GLY A 108 6.60 -22.93 -1.84
C GLY A 108 7.92 -23.23 -1.15
N LEU A 109 8.48 -22.24 -0.47
CA LEU A 109 9.72 -22.44 0.30
C LEU A 109 9.51 -23.44 1.42
N GLY A 110 8.38 -23.36 2.12
CA GLY A 110 8.06 -24.32 3.16
C GLY A 110 7.93 -25.74 2.64
N LYS A 111 7.45 -25.90 1.41
CA LYS A 111 7.26 -27.23 0.80
C LYS A 111 8.55 -27.83 0.27
N GLN A 112 9.60 -27.06 0.10
CA GLN A 112 10.89 -27.55 -0.42
C GLN A 112 11.72 -28.27 0.65
N ASN A 113 11.32 -28.16 1.89
CA ASN A 113 11.98 -28.87 2.99
C ASN A 113 11.31 -30.23 3.27
#